data_3e5ae14fe847d63610ee032819796d92
#
_entry.id   3e5ae14fe847d63610ee032819796d92
#
_cell.length_a   1.000
_cell.length_b   1.000
_cell.length_c   1.000
_cell.angle_alpha   90.00
_cell.angle_beta   90.00
_cell.angle_gamma   90.00
#
_symmetry.space_group_name_H-M   'P 1'
#
loop_
_entity.id
_entity.type
_entity.pdbx_description
1 polymer ?
#
loop_
_entity_poly.entity_id
_entity_poly.type
_entity_poly.pdbx_seq_one_letter_code
_entity_poly.pdbx_strand_id
1 'polypeptide(L)'
;RTPPARNEPRRPFVYPRLSPEQSARVASSIAGYWAATPDSDWIVQGQNSAWQNKGIGERWHNAWSAAFISWVMCESGLGDPAQFRRAIAHHSYIDQAIVASDTGDERAAYRAYGIGEQRIQPGDLLCRGSRPAYRSLTERRSQLGVGARTHCDIVVKVDEAQEQISVIGGNVRATVRMKVIPATRDDEHPLHPVADNGRPLFAHLQLQAEEIEADALDHAPSLQDKACLVTNLPAIDPLKPSTDC
;
A
#
# COMPACT_ATOMS: atom_id res chain seq x y z
N ARG A 1 18.17 19.51 -7.22
CA ARG A 1 17.94 20.10 -5.88
C ARG A 1 18.77 19.31 -4.89
N THR A 2 19.72 19.96 -4.19
CA THR A 2 20.56 19.36 -3.16
C THR A 2 19.69 18.73 -2.08
N PRO A 3 19.93 17.48 -1.66
CA PRO A 3 19.17 16.89 -0.55
C PRO A 3 19.42 17.69 0.73
N PRO A 4 18.40 17.90 1.57
CA PRO A 4 18.56 18.67 2.80
C PRO A 4 19.57 18.02 3.73
N ALA A 5 20.37 18.84 4.39
CA ALA A 5 21.40 18.41 5.32
C ALA A 5 20.82 17.53 6.44
N ARG A 6 21.59 16.51 6.85
CA ARG A 6 21.25 15.40 7.76
C ARG A 6 20.77 15.80 9.17
N ASN A 7 20.78 17.06 9.56
CA ASN A 7 20.60 17.54 10.95
C ASN A 7 19.41 18.49 11.15
N GLU A 8 18.55 18.70 10.18
CA GLU A 8 17.32 19.46 10.47
C GLU A 8 16.33 18.63 11.26
N PRO A 9 15.81 19.12 12.41
CA PRO A 9 14.78 18.43 13.16
C PRO A 9 13.56 18.27 12.25
N ARG A 10 13.15 17.01 12.03
CA ARG A 10 11.95 16.70 11.23
C ARG A 10 10.77 17.42 11.88
N ARG A 11 10.20 18.41 11.22
CA ARG A 11 8.97 19.06 11.67
C ARG A 11 7.89 18.00 11.87
N PRO A 12 7.18 18.02 13.00
CA PRO A 12 6.09 17.07 13.21
C PRO A 12 5.08 17.19 12.07
N PHE A 13 4.64 16.04 11.53
CA PHE A 13 3.64 16.05 10.48
C PHE A 13 2.30 16.51 11.07
N VAL A 14 1.80 17.64 10.61
CA VAL A 14 0.47 18.14 10.94
C VAL A 14 -0.50 17.56 9.94
N TYR A 15 -1.47 16.79 10.44
CA TYR A 15 -2.55 16.29 9.61
C TYR A 15 -3.40 17.46 9.11
N PRO A 16 -3.73 17.52 7.81
CA PRO A 16 -4.61 18.58 7.29
C PRO A 16 -5.96 18.52 8.03
N ARG A 17 -6.49 19.67 8.35
CA ARG A 17 -7.88 19.77 8.82
C ARG A 17 -8.77 19.69 7.58
N LEU A 18 -9.64 18.69 7.55
CA LEU A 18 -10.61 18.50 6.48
C LEU A 18 -11.90 19.24 6.84
N SER A 19 -12.62 19.74 5.82
CA SER A 19 -14.00 20.18 6.01
C SER A 19 -14.91 18.99 6.37
N PRO A 20 -16.11 19.19 6.91
CA PRO A 20 -17.06 18.11 7.17
C PRO A 20 -17.35 17.25 5.93
N GLU A 21 -17.48 17.87 4.76
CA GLU A 21 -17.74 17.21 3.48
C GLU A 21 -16.53 16.36 3.04
N GLN A 22 -15.32 16.91 3.13
CA GLN A 22 -14.09 16.19 2.86
C GLN A 22 -13.91 15.02 3.84
N SER A 23 -14.23 15.22 5.11
CA SER A 23 -14.18 14.19 6.14
C SER A 23 -15.15 13.05 5.83
N ALA A 24 -16.37 13.36 5.44
CA ALA A 24 -17.39 12.38 5.04
C ALA A 24 -16.92 11.56 3.82
N ARG A 25 -16.34 12.21 2.83
CA ARG A 25 -15.78 11.55 1.64
C ARG A 25 -14.66 10.58 1.98
N VAL A 26 -13.68 11.03 2.75
CA VAL A 26 -12.55 10.18 3.21
C VAL A 26 -13.07 9.03 4.07
N ALA A 27 -14.06 9.28 4.93
CA ALA A 27 -14.70 8.26 5.75
C ALA A 27 -15.30 7.15 4.90
N SER A 28 -16.08 7.51 3.86
CA SER A 28 -16.70 6.56 2.93
C SER A 28 -15.66 5.72 2.19
N SER A 29 -14.61 6.34 1.64
CA SER A 29 -13.55 5.62 0.93
C SER A 29 -12.84 4.60 1.82
N ILE A 30 -12.48 4.99 3.05
CA ILE A 30 -11.79 4.09 3.98
C ILE A 30 -12.75 3.01 4.50
N ALA A 31 -14.04 3.31 4.68
CA ALA A 31 -15.05 2.30 5.00
C ALA A 31 -15.14 1.23 3.90
N GLY A 32 -15.06 1.64 2.61
CA GLY A 32 -14.99 0.72 1.48
C GLY A 32 -13.77 -0.20 1.52
N TYR A 33 -12.59 0.32 1.91
CA TYR A 33 -11.41 -0.53 2.08
C TYR A 33 -11.63 -1.59 3.19
N TRP A 34 -12.25 -1.19 4.30
CA TRP A 34 -12.57 -2.14 5.38
C TRP A 34 -13.65 -3.15 4.95
N ALA A 35 -14.66 -2.74 4.19
CA ALA A 35 -15.70 -3.64 3.70
C ALA A 35 -15.12 -4.76 2.81
N ALA A 36 -14.04 -4.51 2.07
CA ALA A 36 -13.33 -5.52 1.28
C ALA A 36 -12.40 -6.41 2.12
N THR A 37 -12.28 -6.16 3.43
CA THR A 37 -11.32 -6.82 4.31
C THR A 37 -12.06 -7.75 5.28
N PRO A 38 -11.82 -9.07 5.27
CA PRO A 38 -12.40 -9.98 6.24
C PRO A 38 -12.07 -9.59 7.70
N ASP A 39 -12.96 -9.96 8.61
CA ASP A 39 -12.81 -9.76 10.06
C ASP A 39 -12.65 -8.29 10.50
N SER A 40 -13.14 -7.34 9.69
CA SER A 40 -12.99 -5.90 9.96
C SER A 40 -14.21 -5.24 10.63
N ASP A 41 -15.31 -5.95 10.83
CA ASP A 41 -16.58 -5.38 11.31
C ASP A 41 -16.43 -4.60 12.63
N TRP A 42 -15.65 -5.12 13.56
CA TRP A 42 -15.40 -4.47 14.84
C TRP A 42 -14.68 -3.12 14.69
N ILE A 43 -13.86 -2.97 13.63
CA ILE A 43 -13.15 -1.72 13.33
C ILE A 43 -14.15 -0.68 12.85
N VAL A 44 -15.04 -1.06 11.93
CA VAL A 44 -16.09 -0.18 11.38
C VAL A 44 -17.06 0.23 12.49
N GLN A 45 -17.50 -0.73 13.33
CA GLN A 45 -18.38 -0.45 14.47
C GLN A 45 -17.74 0.49 15.49
N GLY A 46 -16.46 0.27 15.81
CA GLY A 46 -15.71 1.15 16.72
C GLY A 46 -15.56 2.56 16.16
N GLN A 47 -15.31 2.70 14.86
CA GLN A 47 -15.22 4.00 14.21
C GLN A 47 -16.57 4.71 14.15
N ASN A 48 -17.67 3.99 13.84
CA ASN A 48 -19.03 4.54 13.85
C ASN A 48 -19.39 5.08 15.25
N SER A 49 -19.06 4.35 16.30
CA SER A 49 -19.25 4.81 17.68
C SER A 49 -18.44 6.07 17.99
N ALA A 50 -17.20 6.17 17.49
CA ALA A 50 -16.39 7.37 17.63
C ALA A 50 -17.02 8.58 16.92
N TRP A 51 -17.54 8.39 15.70
CA TRP A 51 -18.22 9.45 14.96
C TRP A 51 -19.54 9.90 15.58
N GLN A 52 -20.32 8.98 16.14
CA GLN A 52 -21.55 9.33 16.89
C GLN A 52 -21.23 10.22 18.10
N ASN A 53 -20.11 9.97 18.79
CA ASN A 53 -19.75 10.69 19.99
C ASN A 53 -18.98 12.00 19.72
N LYS A 54 -18.15 12.05 18.66
CA LYS A 54 -17.21 13.16 18.40
C LYS A 54 -17.43 13.87 17.05
N GLY A 55 -18.32 13.35 16.21
CA GLY A 55 -18.59 13.84 14.87
C GLY A 55 -17.71 13.20 13.79
N ILE A 56 -18.16 13.28 12.54
CA ILE A 56 -17.54 12.66 11.34
C ILE A 56 -16.12 13.17 11.06
N GLY A 57 -15.70 14.26 11.65
CA GLY A 57 -14.33 14.79 11.57
C GLY A 57 -13.30 13.99 12.37
N GLU A 58 -13.74 13.07 13.24
CA GLU A 58 -12.83 12.19 13.98
C GLU A 58 -12.13 11.23 13.01
N ARG A 59 -10.80 11.16 13.11
CA ARG A 59 -9.99 10.33 12.22
C ARG A 59 -10.25 8.86 12.45
N TRP A 60 -9.97 8.05 11.43
CA TRP A 60 -9.88 6.61 11.59
C TRP A 60 -8.83 6.24 12.64
N HIS A 61 -9.24 5.52 13.68
CA HIS A 61 -8.38 5.12 14.79
C HIS A 61 -7.44 3.98 14.38
N ASN A 62 -7.93 3.07 13.56
CA ASN A 62 -7.14 1.94 13.09
C ASN A 62 -6.37 2.27 11.81
N ALA A 63 -5.15 1.74 11.72
CA ALA A 63 -4.33 1.88 10.53
C ALA A 63 -4.92 1.05 9.39
N TRP A 64 -5.33 1.71 8.32
CA TRP A 64 -6.06 1.11 7.19
C TRP A 64 -5.19 0.78 5.97
N SER A 65 -3.85 0.76 6.11
CA SER A 65 -2.96 0.45 4.99
C SER A 65 -3.14 -0.97 4.44
N ALA A 66 -3.34 -1.96 5.31
CA ALA A 66 -3.60 -3.33 4.88
C ALA A 66 -4.99 -3.50 4.26
N ALA A 67 -5.99 -2.78 4.77
CA ALA A 67 -7.33 -2.75 4.18
C ALA A 67 -7.32 -2.14 2.77
N PHE A 68 -6.52 -1.08 2.55
CA PHE A 68 -6.33 -0.52 1.20
C PHE A 68 -5.76 -1.57 0.23
N ILE A 69 -4.71 -2.30 0.60
CA ILE A 69 -4.17 -3.39 -0.23
C ILE A 69 -5.23 -4.47 -0.45
N SER A 70 -5.94 -4.88 0.59
CA SER A 70 -7.01 -5.90 0.50
C SER A 70 -8.12 -5.47 -0.47
N TRP A 71 -8.49 -4.20 -0.46
CA TRP A 71 -9.45 -3.63 -1.39
C TRP A 71 -8.93 -3.64 -2.83
N VAL A 72 -7.69 -3.16 -3.06
CA VAL A 72 -7.09 -3.18 -4.40
C VAL A 72 -7.05 -4.59 -4.97
N MET A 73 -6.63 -5.58 -4.18
CA MET A 73 -6.56 -6.97 -4.62
C MET A 73 -7.97 -7.54 -4.93
N CYS A 74 -8.97 -7.18 -4.14
CA CYS A 74 -10.36 -7.57 -4.39
C CYS A 74 -10.87 -7.00 -5.72
N GLU A 75 -10.68 -5.69 -5.94
CA GLU A 75 -11.09 -5.01 -7.18
C GLU A 75 -10.32 -5.51 -8.42
N SER A 76 -9.11 -6.01 -8.22
CA SER A 76 -8.28 -6.62 -9.27
C SER A 76 -8.62 -8.09 -9.55
N GLY A 77 -9.68 -8.63 -8.96
CA GLY A 77 -10.12 -10.02 -9.19
C GLY A 77 -9.45 -11.05 -8.28
N LEU A 78 -8.56 -10.67 -7.37
CA LEU A 78 -7.93 -11.56 -6.39
C LEU A 78 -8.81 -11.69 -5.12
N GLY A 79 -10.08 -12.06 -5.32
CA GLY A 79 -11.06 -12.20 -4.26
C GLY A 79 -10.95 -13.52 -3.48
N ASP A 80 -10.44 -14.58 -4.11
CA ASP A 80 -10.27 -15.90 -3.49
C ASP A 80 -9.14 -15.85 -2.43
N PRO A 81 -9.40 -16.24 -1.17
CA PRO A 81 -8.37 -16.31 -0.12
C PRO A 81 -7.19 -17.23 -0.45
N ALA A 82 -7.35 -18.22 -1.33
CA ALA A 82 -6.24 -19.05 -1.80
C ALA A 82 -5.29 -18.26 -2.70
N GLN A 83 -5.80 -17.31 -3.48
CA GLN A 83 -5.00 -16.43 -4.32
C GLN A 83 -4.36 -15.32 -3.50
N PHE A 84 -5.15 -14.61 -2.71
CA PHE A 84 -4.67 -13.53 -1.86
C PHE A 84 -5.45 -13.44 -0.55
N ARG A 85 -4.77 -13.64 0.57
CA ARG A 85 -5.35 -13.59 1.90
C ARG A 85 -5.56 -12.15 2.36
N ARG A 86 -6.64 -11.53 1.91
CA ARG A 86 -7.05 -10.20 2.38
C ARG A 86 -7.16 -10.20 3.91
N ALA A 87 -6.62 -9.16 4.56
CA ALA A 87 -6.54 -9.12 6.02
C ALA A 87 -6.42 -7.70 6.56
N ILE A 88 -6.71 -7.53 7.86
CA ILE A 88 -6.56 -6.27 8.59
C ILE A 88 -5.10 -5.90 8.84
N ALA A 89 -4.15 -6.81 8.57
CA ALA A 89 -2.73 -6.61 8.80
C ALA A 89 -1.89 -7.20 7.66
N HIS A 90 -0.88 -6.45 7.21
CA HIS A 90 -0.03 -6.82 6.08
C HIS A 90 0.71 -8.16 6.27
N HIS A 91 1.08 -8.52 7.51
CA HIS A 91 1.81 -9.75 7.75
C HIS A 91 1.06 -11.01 7.28
N SER A 92 -0.27 -10.97 7.24
CA SER A 92 -1.08 -12.14 6.85
C SER A 92 -0.82 -12.60 5.41
N TYR A 93 -0.78 -11.67 4.46
CA TYR A 93 -0.50 -12.00 3.07
C TYR A 93 1.00 -12.07 2.76
N ILE A 94 1.86 -11.43 3.56
CA ILE A 94 3.30 -11.69 3.51
C ILE A 94 3.57 -13.16 3.87
N ASP A 95 2.96 -13.66 4.94
CA ASP A 95 3.10 -15.05 5.37
C ASP A 95 2.57 -16.03 4.33
N GLN A 96 1.42 -15.71 3.71
CA GLN A 96 0.90 -16.52 2.62
C GLN A 96 1.90 -16.63 1.46
N ALA A 97 2.47 -15.50 1.03
CA ALA A 97 3.44 -15.48 -0.07
C ALA A 97 4.73 -16.24 0.29
N ILE A 98 5.19 -16.18 1.55
CA ILE A 98 6.32 -16.98 2.04
C ILE A 98 6.00 -18.46 1.95
N VAL A 99 4.86 -18.88 2.50
CA VAL A 99 4.43 -20.29 2.48
C VAL A 99 4.28 -20.77 1.03
N ALA A 100 3.69 -19.95 0.15
CA ALA A 100 3.54 -20.29 -1.26
C ALA A 100 4.89 -20.47 -1.97
N SER A 101 5.89 -19.65 -1.65
CA SER A 101 7.27 -19.86 -2.15
C SER A 101 7.88 -21.16 -1.65
N ASP A 102 7.69 -21.46 -0.36
CA ASP A 102 8.30 -22.63 0.29
C ASP A 102 7.64 -23.95 -0.14
N THR A 103 6.35 -23.93 -0.46
CA THR A 103 5.55 -25.12 -0.82
C THR A 103 5.30 -25.30 -2.31
N GLY A 104 5.55 -24.26 -3.11
CA GLY A 104 5.19 -24.25 -4.54
C GLY A 104 3.68 -24.15 -4.81
N ASP A 105 2.87 -23.58 -3.90
CA ASP A 105 1.41 -23.45 -4.10
C ASP A 105 1.08 -22.51 -5.26
N GLU A 106 0.76 -23.08 -6.42
CA GLU A 106 0.47 -22.32 -7.65
C GLU A 106 -0.82 -21.51 -7.62
N ARG A 107 -1.69 -21.72 -6.63
CA ARG A 107 -2.92 -20.93 -6.49
C ARG A 107 -2.67 -19.56 -5.90
N ALA A 108 -1.59 -19.39 -5.13
CA ALA A 108 -1.26 -18.11 -4.55
C ALA A 108 -0.75 -17.14 -5.62
N ALA A 109 -1.36 -15.95 -5.68
CA ALA A 109 -1.01 -14.93 -6.65
C ALA A 109 0.37 -14.29 -6.42
N TYR A 110 0.95 -14.48 -5.25
CA TYR A 110 2.24 -13.89 -4.89
C TYR A 110 3.25 -14.94 -4.39
N ARG A 111 4.52 -14.71 -4.76
CA ARG A 111 5.70 -15.39 -4.22
C ARG A 111 6.56 -14.40 -3.46
N ALA A 112 7.11 -14.79 -2.31
CA ALA A 112 7.96 -13.93 -1.51
C ALA A 112 9.44 -14.19 -1.78
N TYR A 113 10.19 -13.11 -2.00
CA TYR A 113 11.62 -13.09 -2.24
C TYR A 113 12.30 -12.05 -1.34
N GLY A 114 13.59 -12.18 -1.13
CA GLY A 114 14.44 -11.11 -0.60
C GLY A 114 14.54 -9.94 -1.60
N ILE A 115 14.90 -8.77 -1.09
CA ILE A 115 15.08 -7.59 -1.93
C ILE A 115 16.31 -7.80 -2.82
N GLY A 116 16.13 -7.65 -4.14
CA GLY A 116 17.16 -7.85 -5.16
C GLY A 116 17.25 -9.28 -5.71
N GLU A 117 16.56 -10.27 -5.14
CA GLU A 117 16.58 -11.65 -5.63
C GLU A 117 15.81 -11.83 -6.95
N GLN A 118 14.80 -11.02 -7.20
CA GLN A 118 13.96 -11.07 -8.40
C GLN A 118 13.76 -9.68 -9.00
N ARG A 119 13.52 -9.62 -10.31
CA ARG A 119 13.17 -8.40 -11.01
C ARG A 119 11.83 -7.88 -10.47
N ILE A 120 11.80 -6.59 -10.11
CA ILE A 120 10.61 -5.91 -9.65
C ILE A 120 9.81 -5.43 -10.85
N GLN A 121 8.48 -5.62 -10.79
CA GLN A 121 7.56 -5.23 -11.86
C GLN A 121 6.28 -4.58 -11.29
N PRO A 122 5.52 -3.82 -12.12
CA PRO A 122 4.23 -3.30 -11.69
C PRO A 122 3.29 -4.42 -11.23
N GLY A 123 2.55 -4.16 -10.13
CA GLY A 123 1.73 -5.16 -9.44
C GLY A 123 2.40 -5.83 -8.25
N ASP A 124 3.73 -5.83 -8.17
CA ASP A 124 4.45 -6.38 -7.03
C ASP A 124 4.22 -5.58 -5.74
N LEU A 125 4.44 -6.22 -4.60
CA LEU A 125 4.41 -5.56 -3.30
C LEU A 125 5.81 -5.46 -2.70
N LEU A 126 6.20 -4.26 -2.28
CA LEU A 126 7.43 -4.03 -1.52
C LEU A 126 7.09 -3.78 -0.05
N CYS A 127 7.58 -4.66 0.83
CA CYS A 127 7.18 -4.70 2.23
C CYS A 127 8.31 -4.35 3.19
N ARG A 128 7.97 -3.56 4.24
CA ARG A 128 8.88 -3.14 5.31
C ARG A 128 8.34 -3.49 6.68
N GLY A 129 9.21 -3.75 7.63
CA GLY A 129 8.87 -3.92 9.03
C GLY A 129 8.86 -2.59 9.80
N SER A 130 8.07 -2.54 10.87
CA SER A 130 8.10 -1.38 11.77
C SER A 130 7.98 -1.81 13.22
N ARG A 131 9.08 -1.86 13.93
CA ARG A 131 9.26 -2.07 15.38
C ARG A 131 8.73 -3.43 15.92
N PRO A 132 9.60 -4.42 16.10
CA PRO A 132 10.96 -4.43 15.57
C PRO A 132 10.93 -4.45 14.05
N ALA A 133 11.92 -3.84 13.42
CA ALA A 133 12.04 -3.87 11.98
C ALA A 133 12.60 -5.24 11.55
N TYR A 134 11.89 -5.95 10.67
CA TYR A 134 12.50 -7.08 9.96
C TYR A 134 13.58 -6.56 9.03
N ARG A 135 14.69 -7.26 8.97
CA ARG A 135 15.83 -6.94 8.09
C ARG A 135 15.90 -7.87 6.89
N SER A 136 15.29 -9.04 6.99
CA SER A 136 15.27 -10.03 5.93
C SER A 136 13.98 -10.84 5.92
N LEU A 137 13.73 -11.48 4.78
CA LEU A 137 12.63 -12.42 4.63
C LEU A 137 12.80 -13.63 5.57
N THR A 138 14.05 -14.05 5.81
CA THR A 138 14.37 -15.15 6.72
C THR A 138 13.92 -14.87 8.15
N GLU A 139 14.09 -13.64 8.65
CA GLU A 139 13.59 -13.25 9.97
C GLU A 139 12.06 -13.39 10.04
N ARG A 140 11.32 -12.95 9.00
CA ARG A 140 9.86 -13.12 8.98
C ARG A 140 9.45 -14.58 8.88
N ARG A 141 10.14 -15.37 8.04
CA ARG A 141 9.88 -16.80 7.87
C ARG A 141 9.96 -17.57 9.19
N SER A 142 10.84 -17.18 10.09
CA SER A 142 10.95 -17.80 11.42
C SER A 142 9.78 -17.45 12.36
N GLN A 143 8.92 -16.51 11.98
CA GLN A 143 7.82 -15.97 12.79
C GLN A 143 6.47 -16.01 12.08
N LEU A 144 6.26 -16.98 11.17
CA LEU A 144 4.98 -17.15 10.48
C LEU A 144 3.83 -17.27 11.47
N GLY A 145 2.71 -16.61 11.18
CA GLY A 145 1.53 -16.57 12.05
C GLY A 145 1.63 -15.63 13.24
N VAL A 146 2.81 -15.13 13.58
CA VAL A 146 2.96 -14.16 14.67
C VAL A 146 2.58 -12.76 14.17
N GLY A 147 1.71 -12.07 14.93
CA GLY A 147 1.30 -10.71 14.61
C GLY A 147 2.51 -9.76 14.51
N ALA A 148 2.58 -8.99 13.44
CA ALA A 148 3.69 -8.08 13.19
C ALA A 148 3.23 -6.76 12.59
N ARG A 149 3.88 -5.67 12.99
CA ARG A 149 3.68 -4.36 12.39
C ARG A 149 4.51 -4.26 11.12
N THR A 150 3.87 -4.43 9.99
CA THR A 150 4.47 -4.35 8.66
C THR A 150 3.70 -3.36 7.79
N HIS A 151 4.27 -2.99 6.67
CA HIS A 151 3.64 -2.12 5.68
C HIS A 151 4.11 -2.52 4.30
N CYS A 152 3.19 -2.68 3.36
CA CYS A 152 3.49 -2.93 1.97
C CYS A 152 2.94 -1.80 1.10
N ASP A 153 3.69 -1.49 0.06
CA ASP A 153 3.30 -0.57 -1.02
C ASP A 153 3.24 -1.36 -2.33
N ILE A 154 2.31 -1.02 -3.23
CA ILE A 154 2.18 -1.64 -4.56
C ILE A 154 3.12 -0.93 -5.52
N VAL A 155 3.92 -1.68 -6.26
CA VAL A 155 4.72 -1.15 -7.38
C VAL A 155 3.79 -0.78 -8.52
N VAL A 156 3.91 0.43 -9.05
CA VAL A 156 3.08 0.94 -10.15
C VAL A 156 3.88 1.37 -11.37
N LYS A 157 5.18 1.59 -11.21
CA LYS A 157 6.10 1.93 -12.29
C LYS A 157 7.53 1.55 -11.92
N VAL A 158 8.28 1.06 -12.89
CA VAL A 158 9.72 0.82 -12.79
C VAL A 158 10.41 1.64 -13.88
N ASP A 159 11.24 2.59 -13.50
CA ASP A 159 12.02 3.43 -14.40
C ASP A 159 13.49 2.99 -14.35
N GLU A 160 13.85 2.11 -15.28
CA GLU A 160 15.19 1.56 -15.39
C GLU A 160 16.23 2.64 -15.73
N ALA A 161 15.85 3.65 -16.52
CA ALA A 161 16.75 4.71 -16.96
C ALA A 161 17.06 5.72 -15.86
N GLN A 162 16.09 5.98 -14.97
CA GLN A 162 16.24 6.89 -13.85
C GLN A 162 16.61 6.17 -12.54
N GLU A 163 16.73 4.84 -12.57
CA GLU A 163 16.95 4.01 -11.39
C GLU A 163 15.95 4.33 -10.27
N GLN A 164 14.65 4.28 -10.61
CA GLN A 164 13.57 4.63 -9.70
C GLN A 164 12.42 3.62 -9.76
N ILE A 165 11.80 3.40 -8.62
CA ILE A 165 10.59 2.56 -8.50
C ILE A 165 9.49 3.41 -7.86
N SER A 166 8.37 3.57 -8.56
CA SER A 166 7.18 4.25 -8.03
C SER A 166 6.27 3.25 -7.36
N VAL A 167 5.87 3.55 -6.14
CA VAL A 167 4.98 2.70 -5.34
C VAL A 167 3.82 3.48 -4.74
N ILE A 168 2.65 2.84 -4.60
CA ILE A 168 1.47 3.42 -3.95
C ILE A 168 1.14 2.65 -2.69
N GLY A 169 0.93 3.37 -1.59
CA GLY A 169 0.52 2.81 -0.30
C GLY A 169 -0.65 3.54 0.33
N GLY A 170 -1.48 2.79 1.05
CA GLY A 170 -2.55 3.31 1.88
C GLY A 170 -2.08 3.78 3.24
N ASN A 171 -2.80 4.72 3.84
CA ASN A 171 -2.52 5.30 5.16
C ASN A 171 -1.10 5.89 5.32
N VAL A 172 -0.50 6.31 4.23
CA VAL A 172 0.77 7.02 4.22
C VAL A 172 0.49 8.47 4.62
N ARG A 173 0.75 8.81 5.88
CA ARG A 173 0.34 10.10 6.47
C ARG A 173 -1.16 10.36 6.31
N ALA A 174 -1.96 9.34 6.59
CA ALA A 174 -3.43 9.32 6.48
C ALA A 174 -3.98 9.55 5.05
N THR A 175 -3.20 9.28 4.02
CA THR A 175 -3.62 9.35 2.61
C THR A 175 -3.23 8.11 1.83
N VAL A 176 -3.84 7.87 0.68
CA VAL A 176 -3.25 7.06 -0.38
C VAL A 176 -2.19 7.93 -1.05
N ARG A 177 -0.98 7.42 -1.17
CA ARG A 177 0.14 8.23 -1.66
C ARG A 177 1.09 7.43 -2.53
N MET A 178 1.45 8.02 -3.66
CA MET A 178 2.57 7.58 -4.46
C MET A 178 3.89 8.09 -3.86
N LYS A 179 4.90 7.24 -3.89
CA LYS A 179 6.29 7.54 -3.52
C LYS A 179 7.20 7.06 -4.64
N VAL A 180 8.25 7.81 -4.89
CA VAL A 180 9.35 7.37 -5.74
C VAL A 180 10.48 6.92 -4.84
N ILE A 181 10.93 5.70 -5.01
CA ILE A 181 12.02 5.07 -4.25
C ILE A 181 13.25 5.03 -5.16
N PRO A 182 14.40 5.58 -4.72
CA PRO A 182 15.66 5.38 -5.44
C PRO A 182 15.99 3.91 -5.50
N ALA A 183 16.48 3.47 -6.65
CA ALA A 183 16.88 2.09 -6.89
C ALA A 183 18.33 2.06 -7.37
N THR A 184 18.91 0.89 -7.40
CA THR A 184 20.24 0.62 -7.95
C THR A 184 20.25 -0.78 -8.53
N ARG A 185 21.22 -1.07 -9.38
CA ARG A 185 21.51 -2.40 -9.91
C ARG A 185 23.01 -2.67 -9.83
N ASP A 186 23.38 -3.90 -9.81
CA ASP A 186 24.76 -4.37 -9.97
C ASP A 186 24.78 -5.62 -10.86
N ASP A 187 25.96 -6.21 -11.05
CA ASP A 187 26.13 -7.37 -11.92
C ASP A 187 25.45 -8.65 -11.39
N GLU A 188 25.15 -8.68 -10.09
CA GLU A 188 24.57 -9.84 -9.41
C GLU A 188 23.05 -9.69 -9.15
N HIS A 189 22.56 -8.45 -9.13
CA HIS A 189 21.16 -8.15 -8.75
C HIS A 189 20.47 -7.26 -9.78
N PRO A 190 19.19 -7.56 -10.13
CA PRO A 190 18.36 -6.69 -10.92
C PRO A 190 18.10 -5.36 -10.20
N LEU A 191 17.46 -4.42 -10.89
CA LEU A 191 17.10 -3.14 -10.27
C LEU A 191 16.30 -3.37 -8.97
N HIS A 192 16.85 -2.87 -7.85
CA HIS A 192 16.27 -3.04 -6.53
C HIS A 192 16.36 -1.73 -5.71
N PRO A 193 15.45 -1.51 -4.74
CA PRO A 193 15.44 -0.31 -3.92
C PRO A 193 16.74 -0.13 -3.13
N VAL A 194 17.28 1.07 -3.15
CA VAL A 194 18.37 1.45 -2.25
C VAL A 194 17.87 1.42 -0.80
N ALA A 195 18.68 0.86 0.11
CA ALA A 195 18.32 0.80 1.52
C ALA A 195 18.04 2.19 2.08
N ASP A 196 16.82 2.40 2.57
CA ASP A 196 16.42 3.64 3.25
C ASP A 196 16.91 3.63 4.70
N ASN A 197 17.43 4.77 5.15
CA ASN A 197 18.05 4.98 6.47
C ASN A 197 17.12 4.83 7.69
N GLY A 198 15.89 4.35 7.53
CA GLY A 198 14.94 4.32 8.62
C GLY A 198 14.12 3.04 8.77
N ARG A 199 13.74 2.41 7.69
CA ARG A 199 12.87 1.23 7.69
C ARG A 199 13.19 0.38 6.47
N PRO A 200 14.10 -0.59 6.59
CA PRO A 200 14.49 -1.41 5.46
C PRO A 200 13.29 -2.16 4.87
N LEU A 201 13.26 -2.24 3.57
CA LEU A 201 12.45 -3.23 2.87
C LEU A 201 13.05 -4.60 3.18
N PHE A 202 12.22 -5.58 3.49
CA PHE A 202 12.68 -6.92 3.85
C PHE A 202 12.08 -8.02 2.98
N ALA A 203 11.00 -7.71 2.27
CA ALA A 203 10.32 -8.66 1.41
C ALA A 203 9.83 -7.99 0.13
N HIS A 204 10.05 -8.68 -0.98
CA HIS A 204 9.47 -8.45 -2.27
C HIS A 204 8.46 -9.56 -2.55
N LEU A 205 7.18 -9.23 -2.66
CA LEU A 205 6.15 -10.17 -3.06
C LEU A 205 5.92 -9.98 -4.56
N GLN A 206 6.39 -10.93 -5.34
CA GLN A 206 6.26 -10.91 -6.80
C GLN A 206 4.91 -11.46 -7.22
N LEU A 207 4.18 -10.69 -8.02
CA LEU A 207 2.91 -11.10 -8.61
C LEU A 207 3.13 -12.17 -9.68
N GLN A 208 2.43 -13.29 -9.58
CA GLN A 208 2.46 -14.39 -10.53
C GLN A 208 1.37 -14.20 -11.60
N ALA A 209 1.50 -13.17 -12.43
CA ALA A 209 0.59 -12.83 -13.52
C ALA A 209 1.41 -12.44 -14.76
N GLU A 210 0.73 -12.25 -15.89
CA GLU A 210 1.36 -11.69 -17.07
C GLU A 210 1.99 -10.33 -16.77
N GLU A 211 3.22 -10.13 -17.25
CA GLU A 211 3.90 -8.85 -17.11
C GLU A 211 3.13 -7.75 -17.86
N ILE A 212 2.98 -6.62 -17.23
CA ILE A 212 2.51 -5.38 -17.85
C ILE A 212 3.72 -4.47 -18.11
N GLU A 213 3.55 -3.49 -18.98
CA GLU A 213 4.61 -2.54 -19.29
C GLU A 213 5.08 -1.80 -18.03
N ALA A 214 6.39 -1.62 -17.92
CA ALA A 214 7.01 -1.01 -16.73
C ALA A 214 6.52 0.43 -16.45
N ASP A 215 6.02 1.12 -17.47
CA ASP A 215 5.46 2.48 -17.47
C ASP A 215 3.93 2.50 -17.66
N ALA A 216 3.23 1.38 -17.54
CA ALA A 216 1.77 1.28 -17.70
C ALA A 216 1.00 2.36 -16.91
N LEU A 217 1.53 2.83 -15.78
CA LEU A 217 0.96 3.94 -15.02
C LEU A 217 0.85 5.22 -15.87
N ASP A 218 1.87 5.53 -16.69
CA ASP A 218 1.90 6.76 -17.49
C ASP A 218 0.82 6.76 -18.59
N HIS A 219 0.34 5.58 -18.97
CA HIS A 219 -0.70 5.36 -19.97
C HIS A 219 -2.08 5.12 -19.35
N ALA A 220 -2.19 5.11 -18.01
CA ALA A 220 -3.46 4.88 -17.34
C ALA A 220 -4.49 5.96 -17.70
N PRO A 221 -5.71 5.61 -18.16
CA PRO A 221 -6.72 6.59 -18.60
C PRO A 221 -7.03 7.65 -17.54
N SER A 222 -7.07 7.27 -16.26
CA SER A 222 -7.31 8.17 -15.15
C SER A 222 -6.24 9.25 -14.95
N LEU A 223 -5.03 9.05 -15.47
CA LEU A 223 -3.96 10.05 -15.45
C LEU A 223 -3.94 10.90 -16.72
N GLN A 224 -4.55 10.42 -17.81
CA GLN A 224 -4.71 11.17 -19.05
C GLN A 224 -5.83 12.20 -18.96
N ASP A 225 -6.83 11.93 -18.14
CA ASP A 225 -7.94 12.86 -17.91
C ASP A 225 -7.56 13.89 -16.83
N LYS A 226 -7.05 15.05 -17.31
CA LYS A 226 -6.65 16.16 -16.43
C LYS A 226 -7.82 16.77 -15.64
N ALA A 227 -9.06 16.54 -16.02
CA ALA A 227 -10.23 17.04 -15.30
C ALA A 227 -10.33 16.44 -13.90
N CYS A 228 -9.91 15.19 -13.72
CA CYS A 228 -9.86 14.56 -12.40
C CYS A 228 -8.73 15.06 -11.48
N LEU A 229 -7.75 15.78 -12.05
CA LEU A 229 -6.61 16.33 -11.30
C LEU A 229 -6.87 17.76 -10.80
N VAL A 230 -7.96 18.38 -11.21
CA VAL A 230 -8.30 19.76 -10.81
C VAL A 230 -8.81 19.79 -9.38
N THR A 231 -8.14 20.58 -8.56
CA THR A 231 -8.36 20.70 -7.11
C THR A 231 -9.66 21.45 -6.72
N ASN A 232 -10.35 22.03 -7.67
CA ASN A 232 -11.66 22.65 -7.46
C ASN A 232 -12.77 21.61 -7.58
N LEU A 233 -12.90 20.78 -6.55
CA LEU A 233 -14.01 19.86 -6.44
C LEU A 233 -15.31 20.69 -6.30
N PRO A 234 -16.31 20.52 -7.18
CA PRO A 234 -17.61 21.12 -6.98
C PRO A 234 -18.19 20.64 -5.64
N ALA A 235 -18.98 21.48 -5.01
CA ALA A 235 -19.72 21.07 -3.81
C ALA A 235 -20.52 19.81 -4.13
N ILE A 236 -20.16 18.69 -3.51
CA ILE A 236 -20.82 17.41 -3.76
C ILE A 236 -22.06 17.35 -2.89
N ASP A 237 -23.21 17.16 -3.53
CA ASP A 237 -24.42 16.74 -2.85
C ASP A 237 -24.19 15.32 -2.30
N PRO A 238 -24.14 15.11 -0.98
CA PRO A 238 -23.87 13.82 -0.39
C PRO A 238 -24.92 12.77 -0.71
N LEU A 239 -26.06 13.14 -1.31
CA LEU A 239 -27.14 12.25 -1.69
C LEU A 239 -27.10 11.85 -3.18
N LYS A 240 -26.20 12.41 -3.98
CA LYS A 240 -26.00 12.01 -5.37
C LYS A 240 -24.59 11.48 -5.55
N PRO A 241 -24.43 10.16 -5.86
CA PRO A 241 -23.12 9.66 -6.28
C PRO A 241 -22.71 10.42 -7.53
N SER A 242 -21.55 11.08 -7.48
CA SER A 242 -20.95 11.68 -8.66
C SER A 242 -20.56 10.57 -9.61
N THR A 243 -21.10 10.59 -10.82
CA THR A 243 -20.66 9.72 -11.92
C THR A 243 -19.46 10.29 -12.67
N ASP A 244 -19.03 11.49 -12.30
CA ASP A 244 -17.88 12.16 -12.89
C ASP A 244 -16.71 12.07 -11.91
N CYS A 245 -15.70 11.30 -12.31
CA CYS A 245 -14.45 11.00 -11.58
C CYS A 245 -14.57 10.82 -10.08
#